data_77f7e41b3a5955a9c041874b9a3391f5
#
_entry.id   77f7e41b3a5955a9c041874b9a3391f5
#
_cell.length_a   1.000
_cell.length_b   1.000
_cell.length_c   1.000
_cell.angle_alpha   90.00
_cell.angle_beta   90.00
_cell.angle_gamma   90.00
#
_symmetry.space_group_name_H-M   'P 1'
#
loop_
_entity.id
_entity.type
_entity.pdbx_description
1 polymer ?
#
loop_
_entity_poly.entity_id
_entity_poly.type
_entity_poly.pdbx_seq_one_letter_code
_entity_poly.pdbx_strand_id
1 'polypeptide(L)'
;APILCLFNPDWHQGVVGIVASRLLARFRRPVIAFAPGDADTLKGSARSVPGLHMRDLLDAVNTRSDGQLVDRFGGHAMAAGLTLARCHFEPFKALLIEQARLRLGDEPVSEVIWTDGALPADAYTFETAAMLRDAGPWGAEFPEPRFNDVFRVLDQRVVGDHHLKLALSPEIA
;
A
#
# COMPACT_ATOMS: atom_id res chain seq x y z
N ALA A 1 -14.80 2.31 3.25
CA ALA A 1 -14.18 3.34 4.09
C ALA A 1 -12.91 3.86 3.41
N PRO A 2 -12.57 5.15 3.52
CA PRO A 2 -11.37 5.73 2.88
C PRO A 2 -10.05 5.22 3.46
N ILE A 3 -10.08 4.69 4.67
CA ILE A 3 -8.96 4.10 5.40
C ILE A 3 -9.39 2.82 6.10
N LEU A 4 -8.51 1.83 6.17
CA LEU A 4 -8.74 0.61 6.95
C LEU A 4 -8.13 0.79 8.34
N CYS A 5 -8.94 0.59 9.38
CA CYS A 5 -8.52 0.60 10.77
C CYS A 5 -8.95 -0.72 11.42
N LEU A 6 -8.00 -1.58 11.70
CA LEU A 6 -8.21 -2.98 12.05
C LEU A 6 -7.51 -3.34 13.35
N PHE A 7 -8.16 -4.13 14.16
CA PHE A 7 -7.59 -4.74 15.35
C PHE A 7 -7.86 -6.25 15.35
N ASN A 8 -6.86 -7.02 15.71
CA ASN A 8 -7.03 -8.45 15.95
C ASN A 8 -6.25 -8.85 17.21
N PRO A 9 -6.90 -9.51 18.20
CA PRO A 9 -6.25 -9.91 19.44
C PRO A 9 -5.15 -10.95 19.25
N ASP A 10 -5.17 -11.70 18.14
CA ASP A 10 -4.18 -12.75 17.83
C ASP A 10 -2.95 -12.20 17.09
N TRP A 11 -2.97 -10.93 16.69
CA TRP A 11 -1.81 -10.33 16.05
C TRP A 11 -0.74 -9.96 17.05
N HIS A 12 0.51 -10.23 16.68
CA HIS A 12 1.68 -9.81 17.46
C HIS A 12 2.16 -8.42 17.01
N GLN A 13 2.53 -7.56 17.97
CA GLN A 13 2.99 -6.19 17.67
C GLN A 13 4.18 -6.12 16.70
N GLY A 14 5.04 -7.14 16.64
CA GLY A 14 6.17 -7.20 15.71
C GLY A 14 5.80 -7.44 14.25
N VAL A 15 4.56 -7.87 13.95
CA VAL A 15 4.11 -8.17 12.58
C VAL A 15 3.08 -7.19 12.02
N VAL A 16 2.48 -6.34 12.85
CA VAL A 16 1.41 -5.43 12.38
C VAL A 16 1.87 -4.48 11.28
N GLY A 17 3.14 -4.11 11.23
CA GLY A 17 3.71 -3.30 10.15
C GLY A 17 3.69 -4.03 8.80
N ILE A 18 4.00 -5.34 8.80
CA ILE A 18 3.94 -6.20 7.61
C ILE A 18 2.48 -6.41 7.19
N VAL A 19 1.59 -6.65 8.17
CA VAL A 19 0.15 -6.78 7.93
C VAL A 19 -0.40 -5.52 7.28
N ALA A 20 -0.11 -4.34 7.84
CA ALA A 20 -0.54 -3.07 7.28
C ALA A 20 -0.05 -2.87 5.84
N SER A 21 1.22 -3.20 5.55
CA SER A 21 1.79 -3.09 4.19
C SER A 21 1.11 -4.04 3.20
N ARG A 22 0.83 -5.29 3.58
CA ARG A 22 0.14 -6.27 2.73
C ARG A 22 -1.32 -5.88 2.46
N LEU A 23 -2.01 -5.36 3.47
CA LEU A 23 -3.39 -4.88 3.32
C LEU A 23 -3.44 -3.63 2.44
N LEU A 24 -2.49 -2.70 2.60
CA LEU A 24 -2.36 -1.54 1.72
C LEU A 24 -2.16 -1.98 0.26
N ALA A 25 -1.23 -2.89 -0.01
CA ALA A 25 -0.99 -3.41 -1.35
C ALA A 25 -2.24 -4.08 -1.96
N ARG A 26 -3.01 -4.82 -1.15
CA ARG A 26 -4.21 -5.52 -1.60
C ARG A 26 -5.41 -4.60 -1.83
N PHE A 27 -5.64 -3.65 -0.92
CA PHE A 27 -6.85 -2.82 -0.93
C PHE A 27 -6.63 -1.41 -1.46
N ARG A 28 -5.36 -1.01 -1.68
CA ARG A 28 -4.95 0.32 -2.19
C ARG A 28 -5.57 1.46 -1.40
N ARG A 29 -5.61 1.29 -0.09
CA ARG A 29 -6.12 2.27 0.87
C ARG A 29 -5.14 2.39 2.02
N PRO A 30 -5.05 3.57 2.67
CA PRO A 30 -4.30 3.68 3.90
C PRO A 30 -4.78 2.65 4.92
N VAL A 31 -3.88 2.14 5.73
CA VAL A 31 -4.17 1.09 6.70
C VAL A 31 -3.53 1.43 8.03
N ILE A 32 -4.27 1.26 9.12
CA ILE A 32 -3.72 1.13 10.47
C ILE A 32 -4.12 -0.24 11.01
N ALA A 33 -3.13 -1.06 11.32
CA ALA A 33 -3.31 -2.37 11.93
C ALA A 33 -2.83 -2.33 13.38
N PHE A 34 -3.67 -2.83 14.30
CA PHE A 34 -3.40 -2.87 15.73
C PHE A 34 -3.27 -4.29 16.24
N ALA A 35 -2.33 -4.49 17.16
CA ALA A 35 -2.21 -5.68 18.01
C ALA A 35 -2.33 -5.29 19.49
N PRO A 36 -2.56 -6.25 20.38
CA PRO A 36 -2.46 -6.00 21.82
C PRO A 36 -1.08 -5.47 22.19
N GLY A 37 -1.07 -4.46 23.02
CA GLY A 37 0.12 -3.93 23.71
C GLY A 37 0.16 -4.35 25.16
N ASP A 38 0.92 -3.62 25.96
CA ASP A 38 1.00 -3.80 27.41
C ASP A 38 -0.14 -3.05 28.11
N ALA A 39 -0.58 -3.55 29.29
CA ALA A 39 -1.51 -2.84 30.19
C ALA A 39 -2.77 -2.27 29.50
N ASP A 40 -3.50 -3.13 28.79
CA ASP A 40 -4.76 -2.77 28.08
C ASP A 40 -4.60 -1.68 27.01
N THR A 41 -3.39 -1.58 26.43
CA THR A 41 -3.12 -0.72 25.27
C THR A 41 -3.15 -1.48 23.96
N LEU A 42 -3.25 -0.74 22.85
CA LEU A 42 -3.09 -1.24 21.50
C LEU A 42 -1.89 -0.58 20.85
N LYS A 43 -1.06 -1.39 20.20
CA LYS A 43 0.08 -0.95 19.37
C LYS A 43 -0.31 -0.99 17.91
N GLY A 44 -0.31 0.16 17.27
CA GLY A 44 -0.69 0.34 15.88
C GLY A 44 0.48 0.62 14.97
N SER A 45 0.42 0.07 13.77
CA SER A 45 1.30 0.43 12.67
C SER A 45 0.48 0.92 11.49
N ALA A 46 0.80 2.10 11.00
CA ALA A 46 0.12 2.77 9.91
C ALA A 46 0.95 2.76 8.64
N ARG A 47 0.26 2.61 7.51
CA ARG A 47 0.82 2.76 6.16
C ARG A 47 -0.10 3.63 5.33
N SER A 48 0.49 4.53 4.54
CA SER A 48 -0.26 5.49 3.73
C SER A 48 -0.10 5.24 2.23
N VAL A 49 -0.91 5.96 1.48
CA VAL A 49 -0.87 6.05 0.01
C VAL A 49 -0.40 7.44 -0.40
N PRO A 50 0.09 7.63 -1.63
CA PRO A 50 0.34 8.96 -2.18
C PRO A 50 -0.90 9.86 -2.03
N GLY A 51 -0.67 11.12 -1.67
CA GLY A 51 -1.75 12.08 -1.44
C GLY A 51 -2.27 12.14 0.00
N LEU A 52 -1.89 11.23 0.89
CA LEU A 52 -2.23 11.29 2.30
C LEU A 52 -0.98 11.26 3.19
N HIS A 53 -0.73 12.34 3.93
CA HIS A 53 0.34 12.38 4.91
C HIS A 53 -0.14 11.76 6.24
N MET A 54 0.36 10.56 6.57
CA MET A 54 -0.14 9.78 7.70
C MET A 54 0.04 10.48 9.05
N ARG A 55 1.19 11.09 9.28
CA ARG A 55 1.44 11.82 10.52
C ARG A 55 0.46 12.98 10.70
N ASP A 56 0.19 13.75 9.64
CA ASP A 56 -0.73 14.89 9.70
C ASP A 56 -2.17 14.44 9.90
N LEU A 57 -2.54 13.26 9.38
CA LEU A 57 -3.83 12.64 9.66
C LEU A 57 -3.97 12.29 11.15
N LEU A 58 -2.94 11.67 11.73
CA LEU A 58 -2.93 11.32 13.16
C LEU A 58 -2.92 12.57 14.04
N ASP A 59 -2.20 13.60 13.64
CA ASP A 59 -2.18 14.88 14.34
C ASP A 59 -3.55 15.56 14.33
N ALA A 60 -4.25 15.52 13.20
CA ALA A 60 -5.62 16.01 13.10
C ALA A 60 -6.62 15.25 13.97
N VAL A 61 -6.48 13.91 14.05
CA VAL A 61 -7.28 13.07 14.96
C VAL A 61 -6.99 13.45 16.42
N ASN A 62 -5.72 13.58 16.77
CA ASN A 62 -5.29 13.96 18.12
C ASN A 62 -5.81 15.33 18.53
N THR A 63 -5.68 16.33 17.66
CA THR A 63 -6.18 17.69 17.89
C THR A 63 -7.70 17.72 18.05
N ARG A 64 -8.43 16.99 17.20
CA ARG A 64 -9.90 16.92 17.28
C ARG A 64 -10.44 16.20 18.51
N SER A 65 -9.63 15.36 19.13
CA SER A 65 -9.96 14.65 20.37
C SER A 65 -9.37 15.31 21.62
N ASP A 66 -8.86 16.54 21.52
CA ASP A 66 -8.16 17.24 22.61
C ASP A 66 -7.04 16.39 23.25
N GLY A 67 -6.38 15.55 22.45
CA GLY A 67 -5.31 14.66 22.88
C GLY A 67 -5.77 13.43 23.68
N GLN A 68 -7.07 13.14 23.73
CA GLN A 68 -7.62 12.10 24.61
C GLN A 68 -7.62 10.69 24.03
N LEU A 69 -7.56 10.54 22.70
CA LEU A 69 -7.72 9.23 22.05
C LEU A 69 -6.40 8.51 21.76
N VAL A 70 -5.30 9.23 21.61
CA VAL A 70 -4.00 8.66 21.24
C VAL A 70 -2.97 9.00 22.29
N ASP A 71 -2.42 7.99 22.96
CA ASP A 71 -1.41 8.19 24.02
C ASP A 71 -0.08 8.67 23.42
N ARG A 72 0.28 8.09 22.26
CA ARG A 72 1.54 8.35 21.59
C ARG A 72 1.46 8.02 20.11
N PHE A 73 1.98 8.87 19.26
CA PHE A 73 2.20 8.56 17.84
C PHE A 73 3.44 9.24 17.31
N GLY A 74 3.97 8.70 16.23
CA GLY A 74 5.14 9.26 15.53
C GLY A 74 5.35 8.58 14.19
N GLY A 75 6.07 9.23 13.31
CA GLY A 75 6.36 8.73 11.97
C GLY A 75 6.45 9.84 10.94
N HIS A 76 6.26 9.46 9.69
CA HIS A 76 6.40 10.31 8.51
C HIS A 76 5.16 10.22 7.62
N ALA A 77 5.27 10.77 6.41
CA ALA A 77 4.17 10.79 5.45
C ALA A 77 3.58 9.41 5.14
N MET A 78 4.44 8.41 4.89
CA MET A 78 4.02 7.11 4.39
C MET A 78 3.87 6.03 5.47
N ALA A 79 4.43 6.24 6.65
CA ALA A 79 4.39 5.26 7.74
C ALA A 79 4.43 5.95 9.11
N ALA A 80 3.66 5.40 10.05
CA ALA A 80 3.65 5.87 11.43
C ALA A 80 3.39 4.71 12.39
N GLY A 81 3.81 4.90 13.64
CA GLY A 81 3.46 4.07 14.77
C GLY A 81 2.60 4.84 15.76
N LEU A 82 1.71 4.17 16.46
CA LEU A 82 0.88 4.79 17.48
C LEU A 82 0.51 3.80 18.59
N THR A 83 0.17 4.36 19.74
CA THR A 83 -0.35 3.64 20.90
C THR A 83 -1.60 4.34 21.39
N LEU A 84 -2.61 3.57 21.72
CA LEU A 84 -3.83 4.08 22.36
C LEU A 84 -4.36 3.07 23.39
N ALA A 85 -5.16 3.53 24.34
CA ALA A 85 -5.89 2.66 25.24
C ALA A 85 -6.93 1.85 24.46
N ARG A 86 -7.13 0.59 24.81
CA ARG A 86 -8.06 -0.31 24.12
C ARG A 86 -9.50 0.24 24.07
N CYS A 87 -9.94 0.88 25.12
CA CYS A 87 -11.27 1.52 25.19
C CYS A 87 -11.43 2.68 24.19
N HIS A 88 -10.33 3.28 23.71
CA HIS A 88 -10.34 4.37 22.74
C HIS A 88 -10.37 3.90 21.28
N PHE A 89 -10.29 2.59 21.01
CA PHE A 89 -10.18 2.07 19.63
C PHE A 89 -11.37 2.48 18.75
N GLU A 90 -12.59 2.27 19.18
CA GLU A 90 -13.76 2.60 18.35
C GLU A 90 -13.97 4.12 18.17
N PRO A 91 -13.86 4.98 19.19
CA PRO A 91 -13.86 6.43 18.99
C PRO A 91 -12.74 6.92 18.07
N PHE A 92 -11.52 6.40 18.24
CA PHE A 92 -10.39 6.71 17.37
C PHE A 92 -10.69 6.33 15.90
N LYS A 93 -11.17 5.11 15.68
CA LYS A 93 -11.50 4.59 14.34
C LYS A 93 -12.58 5.44 13.66
N ALA A 94 -13.61 5.85 14.38
CA ALA A 94 -14.66 6.71 13.85
C ALA A 94 -14.12 8.06 13.39
N LEU A 95 -13.35 8.73 14.24
CA LEU A 95 -12.75 10.03 13.94
C LEU A 95 -11.68 9.93 12.84
N LEU A 96 -10.88 8.85 12.84
CA LEU A 96 -9.90 8.57 11.78
C LEU A 96 -10.55 8.45 10.41
N ILE A 97 -11.66 7.72 10.31
CA ILE A 97 -12.41 7.55 9.06
C ILE A 97 -12.97 8.89 8.58
N GLU A 98 -13.51 9.69 9.47
CA GLU A 98 -14.01 11.04 9.17
C GLU A 98 -12.87 11.92 8.62
N GLN A 99 -11.75 12.00 9.33
CA GLN A 99 -10.61 12.81 8.92
C GLN A 99 -9.94 12.34 7.63
N ALA A 100 -9.92 11.03 7.39
CA ALA A 100 -9.42 10.47 6.13
C ALA A 100 -10.37 10.79 4.96
N ARG A 101 -11.70 10.72 5.17
CA ARG A 101 -12.70 11.07 4.16
C ARG A 101 -12.58 12.51 3.70
N LEU A 102 -12.33 13.44 4.61
CA LEU A 102 -12.13 14.85 4.28
C LEU A 102 -10.93 15.11 3.37
N ARG A 103 -9.93 14.22 3.39
CA ARG A 103 -8.67 14.36 2.63
C ARG A 103 -8.63 13.55 1.34
N LEU A 104 -9.21 12.36 1.34
CA LEU A 104 -9.15 11.43 0.22
C LEU A 104 -10.48 11.29 -0.54
N GLY A 105 -11.58 11.74 0.06
CA GLY A 105 -12.90 11.35 -0.42
C GLY A 105 -13.22 9.88 -0.09
N ASP A 106 -14.23 9.33 -0.72
CA ASP A 106 -14.66 7.93 -0.55
C ASP A 106 -14.13 6.98 -1.63
N GLU A 107 -13.60 7.55 -2.72
CA GLU A 107 -13.07 6.76 -3.83
C GLU A 107 -11.76 6.05 -3.48
N PRO A 108 -11.52 4.86 -4.05
CA PRO A 108 -10.22 4.23 -3.96
C PRO A 108 -9.15 5.10 -4.62
N VAL A 109 -7.97 5.15 -4.03
CA VAL A 109 -6.83 5.81 -4.69
C VAL A 109 -6.50 5.02 -5.97
N SER A 110 -6.65 5.70 -7.11
CA SER A 110 -6.30 5.11 -8.40
C SER A 110 -4.80 4.82 -8.46
N GLU A 111 -4.45 3.62 -8.90
CA GLU A 111 -3.06 3.33 -9.22
C GLU A 111 -2.72 3.95 -10.57
N VAL A 112 -1.77 4.86 -10.56
CA VAL A 112 -1.11 5.30 -11.78
C VAL A 112 0.13 4.43 -11.95
N ILE A 113 0.14 3.60 -12.98
CA ILE A 113 1.33 2.84 -13.37
C ILE A 113 2.09 3.69 -14.37
N TRP A 114 3.22 4.20 -13.93
CA TRP A 114 4.15 4.89 -14.82
C TRP A 114 4.87 3.87 -15.68
N THR A 115 4.95 4.14 -16.98
CA THR A 115 5.64 3.29 -17.94
C THR A 115 6.62 4.14 -18.75
N ASP A 116 7.64 3.50 -19.27
CA ASP A 116 8.66 4.11 -20.12
C ASP A 116 8.24 4.09 -21.61
N GLY A 117 6.96 3.84 -21.87
CA GLY A 117 6.39 3.77 -23.22
C GLY A 117 6.45 2.38 -23.83
N ALA A 118 6.30 2.31 -25.15
CA ALA A 118 6.39 1.06 -25.89
C ALA A 118 7.87 0.69 -26.15
N LEU A 119 8.18 -0.59 -26.05
CA LEU A 119 9.48 -1.10 -26.46
C LEU A 119 9.44 -1.36 -27.98
N PRO A 120 10.45 -0.90 -28.78
CA PRO A 120 10.51 -1.24 -30.20
C PRO A 120 10.40 -2.76 -30.45
N ALA A 121 9.67 -3.16 -31.48
CA ALA A 121 9.35 -4.56 -31.72
C ALA A 121 10.61 -5.47 -31.89
N ASP A 122 11.69 -4.92 -32.41
CA ASP A 122 12.99 -5.59 -32.56
C ASP A 122 13.79 -5.65 -31.26
N ALA A 123 13.37 -4.92 -30.23
CA ALA A 123 14.00 -4.93 -28.91
C ALA A 123 13.44 -6.02 -27.96
N TYR A 124 12.40 -6.77 -28.37
CA TYR A 124 11.90 -7.91 -27.58
C TYR A 124 12.83 -9.12 -27.72
N THR A 125 14.04 -9.02 -27.21
CA THR A 125 15.10 -10.02 -27.30
C THR A 125 15.59 -10.49 -25.93
N PHE A 126 16.23 -11.65 -25.88
CA PHE A 126 16.90 -12.11 -24.64
C PHE A 126 18.04 -11.17 -24.21
N GLU A 127 18.67 -10.51 -25.17
CA GLU A 127 19.75 -9.56 -24.93
C GLU A 127 19.24 -8.31 -24.18
N THR A 128 18.13 -7.75 -24.65
CA THR A 128 17.45 -6.63 -23.96
C THR A 128 16.98 -7.04 -22.58
N ALA A 129 16.37 -8.22 -22.43
CA ALA A 129 15.93 -8.72 -21.13
C ALA A 129 17.09 -8.92 -20.16
N ALA A 130 18.24 -9.43 -20.63
CA ALA A 130 19.44 -9.57 -19.82
C ALA A 130 20.00 -8.19 -19.41
N MET A 131 20.07 -7.26 -20.34
CA MET A 131 20.52 -5.88 -20.08
C MET A 131 19.67 -5.21 -19.01
N LEU A 132 18.34 -5.29 -19.13
CA LEU A 132 17.41 -4.72 -18.13
C LEU A 132 17.57 -5.36 -16.75
N ARG A 133 17.67 -6.69 -16.69
CA ARG A 133 17.91 -7.42 -15.45
C ARG A 133 19.21 -6.98 -14.76
N ASP A 134 20.26 -6.79 -15.53
CA ASP A 134 21.62 -6.53 -15.04
C ASP A 134 21.88 -5.03 -14.82
N ALA A 135 20.99 -4.13 -15.29
CA ALA A 135 21.11 -2.68 -15.14
C ALA A 135 20.81 -2.18 -13.71
N GLY A 136 20.23 -3.03 -12.84
CA GLY A 136 19.99 -2.69 -11.44
C GLY A 136 21.23 -2.31 -10.64
N PRO A 137 21.08 -1.94 -9.37
CA PRO A 137 19.96 -2.30 -8.49
C PRO A 137 18.75 -1.37 -8.61
N TRP A 138 17.58 -1.96 -8.79
CA TRP A 138 16.31 -1.25 -8.82
C TRP A 138 15.79 -1.00 -7.39
N GLY A 139 15.07 0.09 -7.17
CA GLY A 139 14.53 0.44 -5.84
C GLY A 139 13.48 1.55 -5.91
N ALA A 140 13.04 2.05 -4.76
CA ALA A 140 11.96 3.01 -4.66
C ALA A 140 12.22 4.32 -5.43
N GLU A 141 13.46 4.82 -5.40
CA GLU A 141 13.89 6.06 -6.09
C GLU A 141 14.46 5.78 -7.50
N PHE A 142 14.60 4.51 -7.85
CA PHE A 142 15.08 4.05 -9.15
C PHE A 142 14.33 2.78 -9.55
N PRO A 143 13.06 2.91 -9.94
CA PRO A 143 12.20 1.77 -10.23
C PRO A 143 12.64 1.03 -11.49
N GLU A 144 12.38 -0.28 -11.51
CA GLU A 144 12.58 -1.10 -12.70
C GLU A 144 11.75 -0.55 -13.87
N PRO A 145 12.33 -0.44 -15.09
CA PRO A 145 11.62 0.02 -16.27
C PRO A 145 10.38 -0.83 -16.55
N ARG A 146 9.29 -0.17 -16.91
CA ARG A 146 8.03 -0.82 -17.28
C ARG A 146 7.61 -0.36 -18.66
N PHE A 147 7.39 -1.30 -19.54
CA PHE A 147 6.92 -1.03 -20.88
C PHE A 147 5.44 -1.40 -21.03
N ASN A 148 4.72 -0.64 -21.84
CA ASN A 148 3.35 -0.93 -22.20
C ASN A 148 3.23 -0.95 -23.71
N ASP A 149 2.56 -1.99 -24.24
CA ASP A 149 2.34 -2.16 -25.66
C ASP A 149 1.08 -2.97 -25.90
N VAL A 150 0.66 -3.04 -27.16
CA VAL A 150 -0.42 -3.91 -27.62
C VAL A 150 0.18 -5.22 -28.12
N PHE A 151 -0.32 -6.33 -27.58
CA PHE A 151 0.17 -7.66 -27.90
C PHE A 151 -0.94 -8.52 -28.45
N ARG A 152 -0.65 -9.26 -29.50
CA ARG A 152 -1.48 -10.36 -29.97
C ARG A 152 -1.16 -11.62 -29.17
N VAL A 153 -2.18 -12.23 -28.59
CA VAL A 153 -2.05 -13.53 -27.92
C VAL A 153 -1.93 -14.63 -28.97
N LEU A 154 -0.80 -15.31 -29.02
CA LEU A 154 -0.53 -16.43 -29.94
C LEU A 154 -0.97 -17.76 -29.34
N ASP A 155 -0.75 -17.95 -28.05
CA ASP A 155 -1.13 -19.16 -27.32
C ASP A 155 -1.42 -18.83 -25.86
N GLN A 156 -2.29 -19.63 -25.24
CA GLN A 156 -2.59 -19.51 -23.81
C GLN A 156 -2.82 -20.89 -23.20
N ARG A 157 -2.27 -21.10 -22.02
CA ARG A 157 -2.50 -22.33 -21.25
C ARG A 157 -2.53 -22.07 -19.76
N VAL A 158 -3.36 -22.82 -19.05
CA VAL A 158 -3.36 -22.84 -17.59
C VAL A 158 -2.21 -23.72 -17.11
N VAL A 159 -1.41 -23.20 -16.17
CA VAL A 159 -0.29 -23.91 -15.54
C VAL A 159 -0.56 -23.98 -14.04
N GLY A 160 -0.66 -25.19 -13.52
CA GLY A 160 -1.19 -25.40 -12.16
C GLY A 160 -2.67 -24.98 -12.09
N ASP A 161 -3.13 -24.61 -10.88
CA ASP A 161 -4.55 -24.31 -10.66
C ASP A 161 -4.90 -22.83 -10.87
N HIS A 162 -3.91 -21.92 -10.89
CA HIS A 162 -4.16 -20.48 -10.81
C HIS A 162 -3.27 -19.60 -11.69
N HIS A 163 -2.43 -20.16 -12.55
CA HIS A 163 -1.53 -19.40 -13.40
C HIS A 163 -1.90 -19.53 -14.88
N LEU A 164 -2.05 -18.41 -15.56
CA LEU A 164 -2.22 -18.35 -17.00
C LEU A 164 -0.87 -18.01 -17.65
N LYS A 165 -0.33 -18.93 -18.48
CA LYS A 165 0.84 -18.68 -19.32
C LYS A 165 0.37 -18.23 -20.70
N LEU A 166 0.87 -17.08 -21.13
CA LEU A 166 0.60 -16.50 -22.44
C LEU A 166 1.86 -16.51 -23.29
N ALA A 167 1.73 -16.84 -24.59
CA ALA A 167 2.70 -16.51 -25.60
C ALA A 167 2.18 -15.27 -26.35
N LEU A 168 2.96 -14.21 -26.36
CA LEU A 168 2.59 -12.92 -26.90
C LEU A 168 3.50 -12.53 -28.06
N SER A 169 2.95 -11.80 -29.05
CA SER A 169 3.71 -11.12 -30.09
C SER A 169 3.37 -9.64 -30.07
N PRO A 170 4.34 -8.71 -30.12
CA PRO A 170 4.02 -7.29 -30.27
C PRO A 170 3.23 -7.08 -31.57
N GLU A 171 2.20 -6.25 -31.51
CA GLU A 171 1.54 -5.77 -32.73
C GLU A 171 2.45 -4.70 -33.36
N ILE A 172 2.97 -5.00 -34.53
CA ILE A 172 3.73 -4.03 -35.32
C ILE A 172 2.68 -3.07 -35.92
N ALA A 173 2.74 -1.79 -35.51
CA ALA A 173 1.91 -0.73 -36.07
C ALA A 173 2.36 -0.39 -37.49
#